data_7acbb5c03a5b8945f215e20041ca1bdf
#
_entry.id   7acbb5c03a5b8945f215e20041ca1bdf
#
_cell.length_a   1.000
_cell.length_b   1.000
_cell.length_c   1.000
_cell.angle_alpha   90.00
_cell.angle_beta   90.00
_cell.angle_gamma   90.00
#
_symmetry.space_group_name_H-M   'P 1'
#
loop_
_entity.id
_entity.type
_entity.pdbx_description
1 polymer ?
#
loop_
_entity_poly.entity_id
_entity_poly.type
_entity_poly.pdbx_seq_one_letter_code
_entity_poly.pdbx_strand_id
1 'polypeptide(L)'
;MCIRDSHIVVMMTFKQDVFPIIEALSQQKYDITVIGKMKDQAHLKNLKNITFIPAGNKNVISHIKALSSAKVIIIDTYYLMMGGYHKKKGQAVIQTWHAAGALKDFGLTDHQVDVNNQTMVKQYKRVYDATDYYLIGGEEMAQCFKESFEARPDQMLKFGLPRLVKYLNIDIEEAQRSLKAKYHIKDKLAVYVPTYRESKIANRTINKEKFEQNLPNYTLLSHLHPSIRDRQSSQDIDISSLMIMADVIISDYSSLPIEASLLNKPTLFYNYDEKEYENVRGLNSFYYEIPNDYKFTDENSLIQALKGLSLIHI
;
A
#
# COMPACT_ATOMS: atom_id res chain seq x y z
N MET A 1 -29.39 5.45 -18.97
CA MET A 1 -29.19 6.11 -17.67
C MET A 1 -28.29 7.31 -17.89
N CYS A 2 -28.68 8.51 -17.44
CA CYS A 2 -27.89 9.73 -17.61
C CYS A 2 -26.82 9.82 -16.52
N ILE A 3 -25.68 10.51 -16.81
CA ILE A 3 -24.70 10.90 -15.79
C ILE A 3 -25.37 11.91 -14.86
N ARG A 4 -25.11 11.79 -13.57
CA ARG A 4 -25.50 12.75 -12.53
C ARG A 4 -24.25 13.49 -12.07
N ASP A 5 -24.21 14.80 -12.23
CA ASP A 5 -23.03 15.61 -11.97
C ASP A 5 -22.54 15.56 -10.51
N SER A 6 -23.44 15.25 -9.57
CA SER A 6 -23.10 15.07 -8.14
C SER A 6 -22.75 13.64 -7.74
N HIS A 7 -22.81 12.66 -8.68
CA HIS A 7 -22.61 11.24 -8.32
C HIS A 7 -21.16 10.80 -8.52
N ILE A 8 -20.58 10.29 -7.44
CA ILE A 8 -19.22 9.74 -7.40
C ILE A 8 -19.30 8.28 -7.01
N VAL A 9 -18.59 7.41 -7.74
CA VAL A 9 -18.44 6.00 -7.38
C VAL A 9 -17.00 5.74 -6.93
N VAL A 10 -16.84 5.08 -5.79
CA VAL A 10 -15.54 4.65 -5.26
C VAL A 10 -15.52 3.14 -5.21
N MET A 11 -14.61 2.52 -5.97
CA MET A 11 -14.33 1.09 -5.89
C MET A 11 -13.20 0.87 -4.89
N MET A 12 -13.52 0.27 -3.75
CA MET A 12 -12.65 0.19 -2.58
C MET A 12 -12.21 -1.25 -2.30
N THR A 13 -10.93 -1.52 -2.51
CA THR A 13 -10.24 -2.75 -2.07
C THR A 13 -9.32 -2.47 -0.89
N PHE A 14 -8.59 -1.35 -0.95
CA PHE A 14 -7.64 -0.88 0.04
C PHE A 14 -8.19 0.36 0.75
N LYS A 15 -8.93 0.12 1.82
CA LYS A 15 -9.63 1.18 2.57
C LYS A 15 -8.74 2.39 2.89
N GLN A 16 -7.49 2.16 3.26
CA GLN A 16 -6.57 3.23 3.68
C GLN A 16 -6.32 4.27 2.57
N ASP A 17 -6.43 3.88 1.31
CA ASP A 17 -6.11 4.71 0.16
C ASP A 17 -7.28 5.58 -0.30
N VAL A 18 -8.51 5.14 -0.10
CA VAL A 18 -9.70 5.86 -0.58
C VAL A 18 -10.60 6.38 0.53
N PHE A 19 -10.49 5.85 1.76
CA PHE A 19 -11.34 6.28 2.87
C PHE A 19 -11.19 7.77 3.20
N PRO A 20 -9.97 8.38 3.22
CA PRO A 20 -9.83 9.82 3.44
C PRO A 20 -10.53 10.65 2.37
N ILE A 21 -10.58 10.18 1.11
CA ILE A 21 -11.33 10.84 0.04
C ILE A 21 -12.83 10.72 0.29
N ILE A 22 -13.31 9.51 0.63
CA ILE A 22 -14.74 9.28 0.93
C ILE A 22 -15.19 10.17 2.09
N GLU A 23 -14.39 10.25 3.14
CA GLU A 23 -14.66 11.08 4.31
C GLU A 23 -14.77 12.57 3.95
N ALA A 24 -13.78 13.10 3.21
CA ALA A 24 -13.77 14.48 2.75
C ALA A 24 -14.96 14.78 1.83
N LEU A 25 -15.29 13.91 0.89
CA LEU A 25 -16.41 14.06 -0.03
C LEU A 25 -17.76 13.97 0.69
N SER A 26 -17.87 13.18 1.77
CA SER A 26 -19.09 13.05 2.56
C SER A 26 -19.51 14.33 3.29
N GLN A 27 -18.57 15.27 3.47
CA GLN A 27 -18.82 16.59 4.03
C GLN A 27 -19.35 17.58 2.95
N GLN A 28 -19.36 17.17 1.70
CA GLN A 28 -19.82 17.97 0.56
C GLN A 28 -21.20 17.50 0.09
N LYS A 29 -21.74 18.16 -0.95
CA LYS A 29 -23.06 17.83 -1.53
C LYS A 29 -22.97 16.79 -2.65
N TYR A 30 -22.19 15.72 -2.45
CA TYR A 30 -22.07 14.64 -3.42
C TYR A 30 -22.87 13.41 -2.98
N ASP A 31 -23.43 12.70 -3.97
CA ASP A 31 -23.97 11.36 -3.80
C ASP A 31 -22.82 10.36 -4.02
N ILE A 32 -22.45 9.62 -3.01
CA ILE A 32 -21.30 8.72 -3.07
C ILE A 32 -21.79 7.28 -3.04
N THR A 33 -21.42 6.49 -4.05
CA THR A 33 -21.61 5.04 -4.01
C THR A 33 -20.26 4.37 -3.79
N VAL A 34 -20.13 3.61 -2.70
CA VAL A 34 -18.93 2.83 -2.40
C VAL A 34 -19.18 1.36 -2.73
N ILE A 35 -18.34 0.80 -3.60
CA ILE A 35 -18.34 -0.62 -3.93
C ILE A 35 -17.14 -1.25 -3.19
N GLY A 36 -17.40 -2.12 -2.20
CA GLY A 36 -16.33 -2.64 -1.34
C GLY A 36 -16.68 -3.95 -0.64
N LYS A 37 -15.76 -4.46 0.18
CA LYS A 37 -15.96 -5.68 0.96
C LYS A 37 -16.96 -5.42 2.08
N MET A 38 -17.85 -6.39 2.38
CA MET A 38 -18.87 -6.27 3.43
C MET A 38 -18.31 -5.83 4.79
N LYS A 39 -17.12 -6.31 5.16
CA LYS A 39 -16.47 -5.94 6.42
C LYS A 39 -16.18 -4.44 6.55
N ASP A 40 -16.01 -3.75 5.42
CA ASP A 40 -15.66 -2.33 5.40
C ASP A 40 -16.90 -1.41 5.51
N GLN A 41 -18.11 -1.96 5.35
CA GLN A 41 -19.36 -1.20 5.44
C GLN A 41 -19.52 -0.49 6.80
N ALA A 42 -19.07 -1.14 7.88
CA ALA A 42 -19.21 -0.58 9.22
C ALA A 42 -18.50 0.78 9.38
N HIS A 43 -17.40 1.01 8.68
CA HIS A 43 -16.65 2.27 8.71
C HIS A 43 -17.38 3.43 8.03
N LEU A 44 -18.35 3.13 7.15
CA LEU A 44 -19.08 4.11 6.37
C LEU A 44 -20.38 4.59 7.06
N LYS A 45 -20.82 3.92 8.13
CA LYS A 45 -22.15 4.14 8.75
C LYS A 45 -22.40 5.57 9.25
N ASN A 46 -21.35 6.27 9.67
CA ASN A 46 -21.44 7.62 10.22
C ASN A 46 -21.22 8.72 9.17
N LEU A 47 -20.95 8.34 7.93
CA LEU A 47 -20.75 9.28 6.84
C LEU A 47 -22.08 9.58 6.12
N LYS A 48 -22.24 10.82 5.66
CA LYS A 48 -23.46 11.27 4.99
C LYS A 48 -23.42 10.97 3.50
N ASN A 49 -24.60 10.80 2.90
CA ASN A 49 -24.78 10.64 1.44
C ASN A 49 -24.03 9.44 0.84
N ILE A 50 -23.85 8.38 1.64
CA ILE A 50 -23.15 7.16 1.22
C ILE A 50 -24.17 6.05 0.91
N THR A 51 -24.08 5.49 -0.28
CA THR A 51 -24.71 4.22 -0.66
C THR A 51 -23.63 3.15 -0.75
N PHE A 52 -23.78 2.05 -0.03
CA PHE A 52 -22.84 0.93 -0.08
C PHE A 52 -23.38 -0.21 -0.94
N ILE A 53 -22.56 -0.72 -1.86
CA ILE A 53 -22.85 -1.91 -2.67
C ILE A 53 -21.74 -2.94 -2.40
N PRO A 54 -22.09 -4.16 -1.95
CA PRO A 54 -21.06 -5.18 -1.73
C PRO A 54 -20.35 -5.54 -3.04
N ALA A 55 -19.02 -5.67 -2.97
CA ALA A 55 -18.23 -6.21 -4.06
C ALA A 55 -18.59 -7.69 -4.33
N GLY A 56 -18.38 -8.14 -5.55
CA GLY A 56 -18.59 -9.52 -5.98
C GLY A 56 -19.59 -9.67 -7.12
N ASN A 57 -19.49 -10.81 -7.82
CA ASN A 57 -20.21 -11.08 -9.07
C ASN A 57 -21.75 -11.03 -8.94
N LYS A 58 -22.28 -11.34 -7.74
CA LYS A 58 -23.73 -11.28 -7.49
C LYS A 58 -24.32 -9.87 -7.64
N ASN A 59 -23.50 -8.83 -7.49
CA ASN A 59 -23.90 -7.43 -7.51
C ASN A 59 -23.47 -6.69 -8.80
N VAL A 60 -22.97 -7.41 -9.80
CA VAL A 60 -22.40 -6.83 -11.02
C VAL A 60 -23.35 -5.87 -11.74
N ILE A 61 -24.65 -6.19 -11.78
CA ILE A 61 -25.65 -5.30 -12.40
C ILE A 61 -25.76 -3.98 -11.63
N SER A 62 -25.74 -4.03 -10.29
CA SER A 62 -25.74 -2.84 -9.44
C SER A 62 -24.47 -2.02 -9.59
N HIS A 63 -23.31 -2.68 -9.73
CA HIS A 63 -22.04 -2.02 -10.03
C HIS A 63 -22.10 -1.26 -11.35
N ILE A 64 -22.54 -1.92 -12.43
CA ILE A 64 -22.68 -1.29 -13.77
C ILE A 64 -23.66 -0.11 -13.71
N LYS A 65 -24.80 -0.24 -13.02
CA LYS A 65 -25.77 0.85 -12.85
C LYS A 65 -25.15 2.05 -12.13
N ALA A 66 -24.41 1.83 -11.05
CA ALA A 66 -23.71 2.88 -10.31
C ALA A 66 -22.67 3.57 -11.20
N LEU A 67 -21.76 2.80 -11.79
CA LEU A 67 -20.72 3.32 -12.71
C LEU A 67 -21.33 4.12 -13.86
N SER A 68 -22.43 3.63 -14.46
CA SER A 68 -23.07 4.29 -15.62
C SER A 68 -23.72 5.64 -15.29
N SER A 69 -23.98 5.96 -14.03
CA SER A 69 -24.52 7.24 -13.58
C SER A 69 -23.51 8.15 -12.90
N ALA A 70 -22.29 7.67 -12.63
CA ALA A 70 -21.26 8.45 -12.00
C ALA A 70 -20.69 9.54 -12.93
N LYS A 71 -20.34 10.68 -12.37
CA LYS A 71 -19.51 11.71 -13.01
C LYS A 71 -18.03 11.37 -12.87
N VAL A 72 -17.66 10.92 -11.66
CA VAL A 72 -16.30 10.52 -11.34
C VAL A 72 -16.31 9.09 -10.76
N ILE A 73 -15.37 8.29 -11.22
CA ILE A 73 -15.13 6.94 -10.73
C ILE A 73 -13.73 6.93 -10.12
N ILE A 74 -13.62 6.59 -8.84
CA ILE A 74 -12.34 6.47 -8.12
C ILE A 74 -12.06 5.00 -7.91
N ILE A 75 -10.86 4.57 -8.27
CA ILE A 75 -10.40 3.19 -8.13
C ILE A 75 -9.05 3.16 -7.40
N ASP A 76 -8.81 2.12 -6.59
CA ASP A 76 -7.58 1.98 -5.78
C ASP A 76 -6.66 0.84 -6.22
N THR A 77 -7.07 0.08 -7.23
CA THR A 77 -6.28 -1.04 -7.76
C THR A 77 -6.70 -1.39 -9.18
N TYR A 78 -6.15 -2.50 -9.70
CA TYR A 78 -6.56 -3.10 -10.95
C TYR A 78 -7.94 -3.77 -10.82
N TYR A 79 -8.93 -3.25 -11.50
CA TYR A 79 -10.27 -3.86 -11.59
C TYR A 79 -10.52 -4.33 -13.02
N LEU A 80 -10.51 -5.66 -13.23
CA LEU A 80 -10.70 -6.28 -14.53
C LEU A 80 -11.95 -5.77 -15.27
N MET A 81 -13.04 -5.52 -14.53
CA MET A 81 -14.27 -5.02 -15.11
C MET A 81 -14.13 -3.65 -15.79
N MET A 82 -13.13 -2.85 -15.40
CA MET A 82 -12.89 -1.55 -16.03
C MET A 82 -12.41 -1.70 -17.49
N GLY A 83 -11.72 -2.78 -17.83
CA GLY A 83 -11.31 -3.06 -19.21
C GLY A 83 -12.47 -3.39 -20.17
N GLY A 84 -13.64 -3.73 -19.63
CA GLY A 84 -14.89 -3.91 -20.40
C GLY A 84 -15.88 -2.75 -20.23
N TYR A 85 -15.56 -1.76 -19.41
CA TYR A 85 -16.44 -0.64 -19.16
C TYR A 85 -16.23 0.49 -20.17
N HIS A 86 -17.27 0.83 -20.92
CA HIS A 86 -17.25 1.94 -21.87
C HIS A 86 -17.69 3.23 -21.20
N LYS A 87 -16.72 4.10 -20.90
CA LYS A 87 -16.98 5.42 -20.32
C LYS A 87 -17.90 6.25 -21.22
N LYS A 88 -18.79 6.98 -20.60
CA LYS A 88 -19.60 7.99 -21.29
C LYS A 88 -18.83 9.30 -21.40
N LYS A 89 -19.15 10.09 -22.39
CA LYS A 89 -18.61 11.45 -22.54
C LYS A 89 -18.87 12.25 -21.26
N GLY A 90 -17.82 12.80 -20.68
CA GLY A 90 -17.88 13.60 -19.45
C GLY A 90 -17.73 12.81 -18.15
N GLN A 91 -17.46 11.50 -18.20
CA GLN A 91 -17.01 10.72 -17.04
C GLN A 91 -15.50 10.74 -16.93
N ALA A 92 -14.98 10.74 -15.72
CA ALA A 92 -13.56 10.60 -15.43
C ALA A 92 -13.30 9.41 -14.51
N VAL A 93 -12.22 8.67 -14.75
CA VAL A 93 -11.71 7.59 -13.88
C VAL A 93 -10.39 8.03 -13.27
N ILE A 94 -10.30 8.01 -11.95
CA ILE A 94 -9.13 8.40 -11.18
C ILE A 94 -8.61 7.17 -10.42
N GLN A 95 -7.36 6.81 -10.66
CA GLN A 95 -6.64 5.76 -9.93
C GLN A 95 -5.88 6.40 -8.77
N THR A 96 -6.18 5.97 -7.53
CA THR A 96 -5.43 6.40 -6.35
C THR A 96 -4.21 5.52 -6.09
N TRP A 97 -4.24 4.29 -6.63
CA TRP A 97 -3.33 3.22 -6.27
C TRP A 97 -3.41 2.88 -4.77
N HIS A 98 -2.50 2.05 -4.27
CA HIS A 98 -2.53 1.56 -2.89
C HIS A 98 -1.13 1.44 -2.26
N ALA A 99 -0.19 2.23 -2.74
CA ALA A 99 1.19 2.26 -2.24
C ALA A 99 1.79 3.66 -2.39
N ALA A 100 2.64 4.05 -1.45
CA ALA A 100 3.32 5.34 -1.48
C ALA A 100 4.41 5.43 -2.56
N GLY A 101 4.92 4.29 -2.99
CA GLY A 101 5.92 4.12 -4.01
C GLY A 101 6.07 2.65 -4.35
N ALA A 102 7.08 2.27 -5.11
CA ALA A 102 7.37 0.89 -5.45
C ALA A 102 8.88 0.64 -5.49
N LEU A 103 9.30 -0.49 -4.94
CA LEU A 103 10.67 -1.02 -5.04
C LEU A 103 10.70 -2.28 -5.92
N LYS A 104 9.53 -2.78 -6.32
CA LYS A 104 9.33 -3.96 -7.15
C LYS A 104 8.48 -3.61 -8.36
N ASP A 105 8.64 -4.40 -9.40
CA ASP A 105 7.85 -4.30 -10.60
C ASP A 105 6.40 -4.70 -10.37
N PHE A 106 5.50 -4.14 -11.17
CA PHE A 106 4.08 -4.41 -11.14
C PHE A 106 3.45 -4.10 -12.51
N GLY A 107 2.21 -4.51 -12.72
CA GLY A 107 1.54 -4.26 -14.00
C GLY A 107 2.25 -4.98 -15.15
N LEU A 108 2.55 -4.27 -16.23
CA LEU A 108 3.19 -4.84 -17.42
C LEU A 108 4.68 -5.13 -17.23
N THR A 109 5.32 -4.56 -16.20
CA THR A 109 6.74 -4.82 -15.88
C THR A 109 6.92 -5.99 -14.92
N ASP A 110 5.86 -6.47 -14.26
CA ASP A 110 5.92 -7.65 -13.38
C ASP A 110 6.36 -8.89 -14.17
N HIS A 111 7.42 -9.56 -13.72
CA HIS A 111 7.96 -10.74 -14.39
C HIS A 111 6.98 -11.93 -14.47
N GLN A 112 5.91 -11.92 -13.67
CA GLN A 112 4.83 -12.90 -13.79
C GLN A 112 3.90 -12.63 -14.98
N VAL A 113 4.00 -11.47 -15.62
CA VAL A 113 3.22 -11.15 -16.81
C VAL A 113 3.93 -11.65 -18.05
N ASP A 114 3.32 -12.63 -18.72
CA ASP A 114 3.82 -13.09 -20.02
C ASP A 114 3.53 -12.03 -21.09
N VAL A 115 4.52 -11.18 -21.35
CA VAL A 115 4.44 -10.11 -22.37
C VAL A 115 4.27 -10.65 -23.80
N ASN A 116 4.57 -11.93 -24.05
CA ASN A 116 4.35 -12.57 -25.34
C ASN A 116 2.88 -13.01 -25.51
N ASN A 117 2.14 -13.16 -24.41
CA ASN A 117 0.71 -13.45 -24.43
C ASN A 117 -0.09 -12.19 -24.78
N GLN A 118 -0.28 -11.93 -26.07
CA GLN A 118 -0.97 -10.75 -26.58
C GLN A 118 -2.41 -10.60 -26.04
N THR A 119 -3.07 -11.68 -25.69
CA THR A 119 -4.43 -11.62 -25.11
C THR A 119 -4.37 -11.08 -23.68
N MET A 120 -3.42 -11.56 -22.87
CA MET A 120 -3.18 -11.06 -21.51
C MET A 120 -2.77 -9.58 -21.54
N VAL A 121 -1.80 -9.22 -22.37
CA VAL A 121 -1.33 -7.82 -22.50
C VAL A 121 -2.46 -6.90 -22.91
N LYS A 122 -3.27 -7.27 -23.90
CA LYS A 122 -4.45 -6.48 -24.33
C LYS A 122 -5.47 -6.32 -23.20
N GLN A 123 -5.64 -7.33 -22.36
CA GLN A 123 -6.53 -7.26 -21.21
C GLN A 123 -6.03 -6.24 -20.17
N TYR A 124 -4.74 -6.27 -19.83
CA TYR A 124 -4.12 -5.28 -18.96
C TYR A 124 -4.27 -3.85 -19.51
N LYS A 125 -3.88 -3.67 -20.78
CA LYS A 125 -3.95 -2.35 -21.43
C LYS A 125 -5.37 -1.77 -21.43
N ARG A 126 -6.40 -2.57 -21.71
CA ARG A 126 -7.80 -2.10 -21.65
C ARG A 126 -8.17 -1.53 -20.28
N VAL A 127 -7.66 -2.12 -19.18
CA VAL A 127 -7.92 -1.60 -17.83
C VAL A 127 -7.17 -0.29 -17.59
N TYR A 128 -5.92 -0.20 -18.04
CA TYR A 128 -5.12 1.02 -17.91
C TYR A 128 -5.67 2.16 -18.78
N ASP A 129 -6.08 1.88 -20.02
CA ASP A 129 -6.72 2.84 -20.94
C ASP A 129 -8.06 3.38 -20.40
N ALA A 130 -8.72 2.64 -19.51
CA ALA A 130 -9.93 3.13 -18.85
C ALA A 130 -9.64 4.24 -17.83
N THR A 131 -8.40 4.37 -17.35
CA THR A 131 -7.99 5.37 -16.36
C THR A 131 -7.63 6.70 -17.03
N ASP A 132 -8.23 7.79 -16.57
CA ASP A 132 -7.93 9.13 -17.08
C ASP A 132 -6.81 9.79 -16.28
N TYR A 133 -6.77 9.57 -14.95
CA TYR A 133 -5.81 10.22 -14.07
C TYR A 133 -5.28 9.27 -13.01
N TYR A 134 -4.03 9.50 -12.60
CA TYR A 134 -3.34 8.78 -11.53
C TYR A 134 -2.93 9.77 -10.43
N LEU A 135 -3.27 9.50 -9.18
CA LEU A 135 -2.71 10.24 -8.04
C LEU A 135 -1.28 9.80 -7.80
N ILE A 136 -0.39 10.75 -7.66
CA ILE A 136 1.02 10.50 -7.36
C ILE A 136 1.50 11.29 -6.15
N GLY A 137 2.41 10.67 -5.37
CA GLY A 137 3.10 11.30 -4.26
C GLY A 137 4.43 11.94 -4.66
N GLY A 138 5.04 11.50 -5.76
CA GLY A 138 6.33 11.96 -6.27
C GLY A 138 6.56 11.54 -7.71
N GLU A 139 7.64 12.05 -8.31
CA GLU A 139 8.01 11.76 -9.71
C GLU A 139 8.43 10.29 -9.89
N GLU A 140 9.00 9.66 -8.86
CA GLU A 140 9.38 8.25 -8.85
C GLU A 140 8.15 7.36 -9.09
N MET A 141 7.02 7.68 -8.44
CA MET A 141 5.79 6.93 -8.68
C MET A 141 5.17 7.22 -10.06
N ALA A 142 5.33 8.45 -10.57
CA ALA A 142 4.96 8.77 -11.94
C ALA A 142 5.76 7.93 -12.95
N GLN A 143 7.05 7.76 -12.70
CA GLN A 143 7.92 6.91 -13.54
C GLN A 143 7.45 5.44 -13.49
N CYS A 144 7.16 4.91 -12.31
CA CYS A 144 6.60 3.57 -12.18
C CYS A 144 5.30 3.40 -12.98
N PHE A 145 4.37 4.34 -12.91
CA PHE A 145 3.11 4.25 -13.69
C PHE A 145 3.33 4.37 -15.20
N LYS A 146 4.29 5.18 -15.63
CA LYS A 146 4.66 5.28 -17.03
C LYS A 146 5.19 3.94 -17.57
N GLU A 147 6.03 3.27 -16.81
CA GLU A 147 6.62 1.98 -17.20
C GLU A 147 5.62 0.82 -17.08
N SER A 148 4.91 0.73 -15.95
CA SER A 148 4.05 -0.41 -15.62
C SER A 148 2.65 -0.35 -16.26
N PHE A 149 2.14 0.85 -16.52
CA PHE A 149 0.77 1.07 -17.06
C PHE A 149 0.76 1.81 -18.41
N GLU A 150 1.92 2.18 -18.94
CA GLU A 150 2.05 3.04 -20.13
C GLU A 150 1.31 4.39 -19.93
N ALA A 151 1.25 4.87 -18.69
CA ALA A 151 0.56 6.10 -18.34
C ALA A 151 1.30 7.33 -18.91
N ARG A 152 0.55 8.34 -19.34
CA ARG A 152 1.11 9.56 -19.93
C ARG A 152 1.33 10.64 -18.87
N PRO A 153 2.28 11.57 -19.07
CA PRO A 153 2.55 12.67 -18.13
C PRO A 153 1.32 13.54 -17.83
N ASP A 154 0.45 13.75 -18.81
CA ASP A 154 -0.78 14.55 -18.66
C ASP A 154 -1.85 13.89 -17.78
N GLN A 155 -1.70 12.61 -17.48
CA GLN A 155 -2.58 11.87 -16.58
C GLN A 155 -2.16 11.95 -15.09
N MET A 156 -0.99 12.52 -14.78
CA MET A 156 -0.46 12.54 -13.41
C MET A 156 -1.02 13.72 -12.61
N LEU A 157 -1.73 13.41 -11.52
CA LEU A 157 -2.23 14.37 -10.56
C LEU A 157 -1.29 14.45 -9.34
N LYS A 158 -0.51 15.52 -9.26
CA LYS A 158 0.52 15.75 -8.21
C LYS A 158 -0.10 16.30 -6.92
N PHE A 159 -1.09 15.61 -6.37
CA PHE A 159 -1.81 16.05 -5.17
C PHE A 159 -1.39 15.32 -3.90
N GLY A 160 -0.40 14.41 -4.00
CA GLY A 160 -0.06 13.54 -2.90
C GLY A 160 -1.00 12.34 -2.79
N LEU A 161 -0.82 11.58 -1.71
CA LEU A 161 -1.56 10.34 -1.50
C LEU A 161 -2.48 10.46 -0.29
N PRO A 162 -3.78 10.15 -0.42
CA PRO A 162 -4.76 10.30 0.66
C PRO A 162 -4.38 9.53 1.93
N ARG A 163 -3.82 8.31 1.78
CA ARG A 163 -3.38 7.46 2.90
C ARG A 163 -2.32 8.12 3.80
N LEU A 164 -1.57 9.09 3.28
CA LEU A 164 -0.46 9.74 4.00
C LEU A 164 -0.90 11.00 4.76
N VAL A 165 -2.09 11.53 4.48
CA VAL A 165 -2.61 12.75 5.12
C VAL A 165 -2.61 12.65 6.65
N LYS A 166 -2.87 11.46 7.19
CA LYS A 166 -2.84 11.19 8.63
C LYS A 166 -1.50 11.50 9.30
N TYR A 167 -0.39 11.47 8.55
CA TYR A 167 0.95 11.73 9.08
C TYR A 167 1.35 13.22 9.05
N LEU A 168 0.63 14.04 8.27
CA LEU A 168 1.01 15.44 8.08
C LEU A 168 0.70 16.34 9.29
N ASN A 169 -0.25 15.92 10.13
CA ASN A 169 -0.80 16.76 11.21
C ASN A 169 -0.63 16.12 12.60
N ILE A 170 0.29 15.16 12.74
CA ILE A 170 0.56 14.52 14.03
C ILE A 170 1.91 14.95 14.58
N ASP A 171 1.98 15.16 15.89
CA ASP A 171 3.26 15.16 16.61
C ASP A 171 3.72 13.70 16.72
N ILE A 172 4.74 13.36 15.92
CA ILE A 172 5.23 11.98 15.80
C ILE A 172 5.80 11.48 17.13
N GLU A 173 6.51 12.32 17.88
CA GLU A 173 7.12 11.93 19.16
C GLU A 173 6.06 11.69 20.24
N GLU A 174 5.06 12.56 20.32
CA GLU A 174 3.95 12.39 21.25
C GLU A 174 3.11 11.17 20.90
N ALA A 175 2.78 10.98 19.61
CA ALA A 175 2.06 9.83 19.12
C ALA A 175 2.82 8.52 19.39
N GLN A 176 4.15 8.50 19.18
CA GLN A 176 5.00 7.36 19.49
C GLN A 176 4.96 7.02 20.98
N ARG A 177 5.14 8.00 21.87
CA ARG A 177 5.07 7.80 23.32
C ARG A 177 3.70 7.27 23.74
N SER A 178 2.63 7.88 23.29
CA SER A 178 1.25 7.50 23.60
C SER A 178 0.93 6.07 23.16
N LEU A 179 1.29 5.72 21.92
CA LEU A 179 1.07 4.38 21.39
C LEU A 179 1.93 3.33 22.08
N LYS A 180 3.22 3.60 22.35
CA LYS A 180 4.07 2.69 23.13
C LYS A 180 3.50 2.43 24.54
N ALA A 181 3.00 3.47 25.21
CA ALA A 181 2.35 3.32 26.51
C ALA A 181 1.08 2.46 26.42
N LYS A 182 0.23 2.71 25.41
CA LYS A 182 -0.99 1.92 25.16
C LYS A 182 -0.71 0.44 24.95
N TYR A 183 0.36 0.11 24.24
CA TYR A 183 0.72 -1.28 23.93
C TYR A 183 1.79 -1.85 24.86
N HIS A 184 2.11 -1.15 25.96
CA HIS A 184 3.08 -1.55 26.99
C HIS A 184 4.49 -1.84 26.45
N ILE A 185 4.91 -1.12 25.40
CA ILE A 185 6.27 -1.20 24.85
C ILE A 185 7.18 -0.24 25.64
N LYS A 186 8.15 -0.78 26.36
CA LYS A 186 9.07 0.01 27.21
C LYS A 186 10.40 0.29 26.50
N ASP A 187 10.86 -0.65 25.69
CA ASP A 187 12.15 -0.61 25.03
C ASP A 187 12.07 0.08 23.64
N LYS A 188 13.20 0.18 22.97
CA LYS A 188 13.21 0.50 21.54
C LYS A 188 12.44 -0.58 20.79
N LEU A 189 11.69 -0.19 19.77
CA LEU A 189 10.86 -1.10 19.00
C LEU A 189 11.43 -1.28 17.59
N ALA A 190 11.82 -2.50 17.26
CA ALA A 190 12.09 -2.92 15.88
C ALA A 190 10.82 -3.55 15.30
N VAL A 191 10.37 -3.05 14.16
CA VAL A 191 9.17 -3.58 13.47
C VAL A 191 9.59 -4.23 12.17
N TYR A 192 9.35 -5.54 12.05
CA TYR A 192 9.62 -6.31 10.84
C TYR A 192 8.35 -6.43 10.00
N VAL A 193 8.39 -5.89 8.79
CA VAL A 193 7.25 -5.80 7.84
C VAL A 193 7.65 -6.33 6.45
N PRO A 194 7.77 -7.65 6.31
CA PRO A 194 8.17 -8.25 5.04
C PRO A 194 7.04 -8.25 4.01
N THR A 195 7.44 -8.23 2.74
CA THR A 195 6.53 -8.55 1.62
C THR A 195 6.10 -10.00 1.68
N TYR A 196 4.82 -10.26 1.44
CA TYR A 196 4.30 -11.63 1.35
C TYR A 196 4.94 -12.40 0.19
N ARG A 197 5.28 -13.66 0.42
CA ARG A 197 5.70 -14.63 -0.59
C ARG A 197 4.62 -15.68 -0.77
N GLU A 198 4.31 -16.02 -2.00
CA GLU A 198 3.33 -17.09 -2.30
C GLU A 198 3.87 -18.48 -1.91
N SER A 199 5.16 -18.68 -2.03
CA SER A 199 5.85 -19.89 -1.55
C SER A 199 6.03 -19.86 -0.03
N LYS A 200 5.51 -20.88 0.68
CA LYS A 200 5.71 -21.05 2.12
C LYS A 200 7.18 -21.23 2.53
N ILE A 201 8.01 -21.72 1.62
CA ILE A 201 9.45 -21.98 1.87
C ILE A 201 10.22 -20.67 1.91
N ALA A 202 9.79 -19.67 1.16
CA ALA A 202 10.46 -18.38 1.05
C ALA A 202 10.11 -17.38 2.18
N ASN A 203 9.08 -17.66 3.00
CA ASN A 203 8.68 -16.74 4.07
C ASN A 203 9.56 -16.93 5.31
N ARG A 204 10.69 -16.25 5.38
CA ARG A 204 11.54 -16.24 6.55
C ARG A 204 11.06 -15.21 7.58
N THR A 205 11.06 -15.62 8.81
CA THR A 205 10.86 -14.76 9.98
C THR A 205 12.21 -14.45 10.60
N ILE A 206 12.34 -13.31 11.27
CA ILE A 206 13.50 -13.03 12.14
C ILE A 206 13.26 -13.77 13.45
N ASN A 207 14.28 -14.50 13.92
CA ASN A 207 14.18 -15.20 15.20
C ASN A 207 14.17 -14.18 16.35
N LYS A 208 13.00 -14.01 16.96
CA LYS A 208 12.77 -13.03 18.02
C LYS A 208 13.67 -13.23 19.24
N GLU A 209 13.79 -14.46 19.73
CA GLU A 209 14.61 -14.75 20.92
C GLU A 209 16.07 -14.41 20.68
N LYS A 210 16.63 -14.85 19.55
CA LYS A 210 17.99 -14.52 19.14
C LYS A 210 18.19 -13.02 18.98
N PHE A 211 17.22 -12.33 18.36
CA PHE A 211 17.25 -10.89 18.13
C PHE A 211 17.32 -10.14 19.46
N GLU A 212 16.38 -10.40 20.38
CA GLU A 212 16.27 -9.72 21.67
C GLU A 212 17.42 -10.08 22.62
N GLN A 213 17.96 -11.32 22.59
CA GLN A 213 19.18 -11.68 23.32
C GLN A 213 20.41 -10.88 22.87
N ASN A 214 20.52 -10.59 21.58
CA ASN A 214 21.63 -9.82 21.03
C ASN A 214 21.43 -8.30 21.14
N LEU A 215 20.19 -7.83 21.28
CA LEU A 215 19.76 -6.44 21.35
C LEU A 215 18.80 -6.26 22.55
N PRO A 216 19.32 -6.33 23.80
CA PRO A 216 18.48 -6.38 25.01
C PRO A 216 17.63 -5.13 25.25
N ASN A 217 17.95 -4.02 24.56
CA ASN A 217 17.19 -2.76 24.63
C ASN A 217 16.14 -2.66 23.52
N TYR A 218 15.92 -3.72 22.75
CA TYR A 218 14.94 -3.76 21.68
C TYR A 218 13.90 -4.85 21.92
N THR A 219 12.66 -4.51 21.60
CA THR A 219 11.57 -5.47 21.38
C THR A 219 11.36 -5.65 19.89
N LEU A 220 11.26 -6.87 19.40
CA LEU A 220 10.92 -7.16 17.99
C LEU A 220 9.45 -7.50 17.86
N LEU A 221 8.74 -6.74 17.01
CA LEU A 221 7.38 -7.08 16.56
C LEU A 221 7.39 -7.36 15.05
N SER A 222 6.84 -8.49 14.66
CA SER A 222 6.70 -8.88 13.25
C SER A 222 5.26 -8.72 12.80
N HIS A 223 5.04 -7.95 11.72
CA HIS A 223 3.73 -7.82 11.08
C HIS A 223 3.71 -8.68 9.82
N LEU A 224 3.38 -9.95 10.01
CA LEU A 224 3.36 -10.95 8.96
C LEU A 224 1.99 -11.03 8.27
N HIS A 225 1.97 -11.50 7.03
CA HIS A 225 0.70 -11.74 6.34
C HIS A 225 -0.16 -12.76 7.12
N PRO A 226 -1.50 -12.59 7.16
CA PRO A 226 -2.39 -13.48 7.94
C PRO A 226 -2.29 -14.98 7.62
N SER A 227 -1.77 -15.34 6.44
CA SER A 227 -1.52 -16.75 6.08
C SER A 227 -0.30 -17.36 6.77
N ILE A 228 0.59 -16.53 7.33
CA ILE A 228 1.80 -16.91 8.08
C ILE A 228 1.52 -16.60 9.54
N ARG A 229 0.62 -17.35 10.18
CA ARG A 229 0.29 -17.10 11.59
C ARG A 229 1.34 -17.71 12.50
N ASP A 230 2.20 -16.86 13.04
CA ASP A 230 3.00 -17.16 14.20
C ASP A 230 2.36 -16.48 15.43
N ARG A 231 2.50 -17.11 16.63
CA ARG A 231 2.01 -16.56 17.92
C ARG A 231 2.67 -15.23 18.32
N GLN A 232 3.70 -14.82 17.60
CA GLN A 232 4.50 -13.61 17.87
C GLN A 232 4.12 -12.42 16.97
N SER A 233 3.07 -12.54 16.14
CA SER A 233 2.71 -11.46 15.21
C SER A 233 1.89 -10.38 15.92
N SER A 234 2.19 -9.12 15.59
CA SER A 234 1.48 -7.91 16.04
C SER A 234 0.10 -7.74 15.36
N GLN A 235 -0.64 -8.83 15.09
CA GLN A 235 -1.83 -8.82 14.24
C GLN A 235 -2.97 -7.93 14.74
N ASP A 236 -2.98 -7.60 16.03
CA ASP A 236 -4.01 -6.73 16.62
C ASP A 236 -3.64 -5.24 16.55
N ILE A 237 -2.43 -4.91 16.09
CA ILE A 237 -1.97 -3.53 15.95
C ILE A 237 -1.96 -3.17 14.47
N ASP A 238 -2.63 -2.10 14.08
CA ASP A 238 -2.62 -1.65 12.70
C ASP A 238 -1.23 -1.18 12.27
N ILE A 239 -0.92 -1.33 10.98
CA ILE A 239 0.42 -1.07 10.44
C ILE A 239 0.86 0.38 10.64
N SER A 240 -0.07 1.34 10.64
CA SER A 240 0.26 2.75 10.86
C SER A 240 0.71 3.00 12.28
N SER A 241 0.01 2.40 13.26
CA SER A 241 0.41 2.47 14.67
C SER A 241 1.77 1.81 14.90
N LEU A 242 2.04 0.67 14.25
CA LEU A 242 3.35 0.01 14.32
C LEU A 242 4.45 0.91 13.76
N MET A 243 4.23 1.54 12.60
CA MET A 243 5.22 2.42 11.99
C MET A 243 5.49 3.66 12.83
N ILE A 244 4.45 4.26 13.43
CA ILE A 244 4.62 5.41 14.35
C ILE A 244 5.42 5.00 15.60
N MET A 245 5.11 3.83 16.19
CA MET A 245 5.78 3.33 17.39
C MET A 245 7.24 2.92 17.14
N ALA A 246 7.57 2.49 15.91
CA ALA A 246 8.89 1.96 15.60
C ALA A 246 10.01 2.96 15.88
N ASP A 247 11.13 2.47 16.39
CA ASP A 247 12.41 3.17 16.41
C ASP A 247 13.27 2.78 15.21
N VAL A 248 13.04 1.59 14.66
CA VAL A 248 13.62 1.11 13.41
C VAL A 248 12.62 0.20 12.70
N ILE A 249 12.58 0.30 11.38
CA ILE A 249 11.79 -0.58 10.52
C ILE A 249 12.73 -1.53 9.80
N ILE A 250 12.36 -2.81 9.80
CA ILE A 250 13.04 -3.84 9.01
C ILE A 250 12.04 -4.28 7.96
N SER A 251 12.41 -4.17 6.69
CA SER A 251 11.54 -4.52 5.56
C SER A 251 12.34 -5.21 4.47
N ASP A 252 11.76 -5.35 3.29
CA ASP A 252 12.40 -5.93 2.12
C ASP A 252 12.02 -5.15 0.84
N TYR A 253 11.19 -5.70 -0.02
CA TYR A 253 10.73 -5.10 -1.30
C TYR A 253 9.39 -4.36 -1.17
N SER A 254 8.95 -4.10 0.06
CA SER A 254 7.71 -3.38 0.34
C SER A 254 7.84 -1.88 0.08
N SER A 255 6.72 -1.22 -0.18
CA SER A 255 6.65 0.25 -0.23
C SER A 255 6.58 0.92 1.16
N LEU A 256 6.46 0.15 2.24
CA LEU A 256 6.37 0.69 3.61
C LEU A 256 7.59 1.52 4.04
N PRO A 257 8.84 1.20 3.63
CA PRO A 257 9.98 2.08 3.87
C PRO A 257 9.78 3.51 3.37
N ILE A 258 9.08 3.67 2.25
CA ILE A 258 8.79 5.00 1.68
C ILE A 258 7.79 5.76 2.57
N GLU A 259 6.79 5.10 3.13
CA GLU A 259 5.92 5.72 4.15
C GLU A 259 6.69 6.03 5.45
N ALA A 260 7.58 5.14 5.87
CA ALA A 260 8.41 5.29 7.06
C ALA A 260 9.31 6.52 7.02
N SER A 261 9.79 6.91 5.83
CA SER A 261 10.61 8.10 5.65
C SER A 261 9.89 9.38 6.05
N LEU A 262 8.56 9.45 5.85
CA LEU A 262 7.73 10.58 6.31
C LEU A 262 7.63 10.67 7.84
N LEU A 263 7.88 9.58 8.53
CA LEU A 263 7.88 9.49 9.98
C LEU A 263 9.30 9.61 10.56
N ASN A 264 10.30 9.92 9.73
CA ASN A 264 11.73 9.94 10.08
C ASN A 264 12.20 8.63 10.74
N LYS A 265 11.66 7.49 10.31
CA LYS A 265 12.03 6.17 10.86
C LYS A 265 13.14 5.57 10.03
N PRO A 266 14.31 5.24 10.62
CA PRO A 266 15.35 4.51 9.92
C PRO A 266 14.83 3.15 9.48
N THR A 267 15.21 2.75 8.26
CA THR A 267 14.81 1.46 7.70
C THR A 267 16.04 0.65 7.29
N LEU A 268 16.02 -0.63 7.64
CA LEU A 268 16.99 -1.63 7.18
C LEU A 268 16.27 -2.65 6.31
N PHE A 269 16.94 -3.12 5.26
CA PHE A 269 16.37 -4.03 4.28
C PHE A 269 16.92 -5.44 4.48
N TYR A 270 16.06 -6.38 4.83
CA TYR A 270 16.41 -7.78 5.01
C TYR A 270 16.05 -8.58 3.75
N ASN A 271 16.99 -8.64 2.81
CA ASN A 271 16.82 -9.13 1.44
C ASN A 271 17.45 -10.53 1.26
N TYR A 272 17.01 -11.51 2.06
CA TYR A 272 17.57 -12.87 2.10
C TYR A 272 17.36 -13.68 0.80
N ASP A 273 16.45 -13.25 -0.06
CA ASP A 273 16.02 -13.95 -1.27
C ASP A 273 16.04 -13.06 -2.52
N GLU A 274 16.91 -12.03 -2.56
CA GLU A 274 16.92 -11.00 -3.60
C GLU A 274 16.91 -11.58 -5.02
N LYS A 275 17.82 -12.52 -5.31
CA LYS A 275 17.92 -13.11 -6.65
C LYS A 275 16.65 -13.88 -7.06
N GLU A 276 16.03 -14.58 -6.12
CA GLU A 276 14.79 -15.32 -6.36
C GLU A 276 13.64 -14.35 -6.58
N TYR A 277 13.55 -13.31 -5.75
CA TYR A 277 12.50 -12.30 -5.84
C TYR A 277 12.58 -11.51 -7.15
N GLU A 278 13.78 -11.10 -7.54
CA GLU A 278 14.07 -10.44 -8.83
C GLU A 278 13.59 -11.31 -10.00
N ASN A 279 13.95 -12.59 -10.00
CA ASN A 279 13.55 -13.50 -11.09
C ASN A 279 12.03 -13.68 -11.19
N VAL A 280 11.32 -13.70 -10.05
CA VAL A 280 9.89 -14.02 -10.02
C VAL A 280 9.01 -12.78 -10.21
N ARG A 281 9.40 -11.63 -9.63
CA ARG A 281 8.58 -10.42 -9.60
C ARG A 281 9.19 -9.25 -10.34
N GLY A 282 10.52 -9.16 -10.36
CA GLY A 282 11.26 -7.99 -10.77
C GLY A 282 11.43 -6.94 -9.68
N LEU A 283 12.56 -6.26 -9.71
CA LEU A 283 12.89 -5.13 -8.85
C LEU A 283 13.17 -3.91 -9.74
N ASN A 284 12.59 -2.77 -9.40
CA ASN A 284 12.75 -1.58 -10.21
C ASN A 284 14.07 -0.83 -9.90
N SER A 285 14.39 0.21 -10.67
CA SER A 285 15.61 1.00 -10.51
C SER A 285 15.74 1.60 -9.11
N PHE A 286 14.66 2.02 -8.48
CA PHE A 286 14.66 2.64 -7.15
C PHE A 286 15.12 1.68 -6.03
N TYR A 287 14.88 0.37 -6.20
CA TYR A 287 15.43 -0.61 -5.28
C TYR A 287 16.96 -0.65 -5.33
N TYR A 288 17.53 -0.54 -6.52
CA TYR A 288 18.99 -0.59 -6.72
C TYR A 288 19.68 0.71 -6.28
N GLU A 289 18.95 1.82 -6.14
CA GLU A 289 19.45 3.07 -5.57
C GLU A 289 19.64 3.01 -4.05
N ILE A 290 19.01 2.04 -3.36
CA ILE A 290 19.20 1.85 -1.92
C ILE A 290 20.65 1.44 -1.66
N PRO A 291 21.42 2.17 -0.82
CA PRO A 291 22.81 1.84 -0.53
C PRO A 291 22.95 0.44 0.08
N ASN A 292 24.01 -0.28 -0.30
CA ASN A 292 24.25 -1.64 0.17
C ASN A 292 24.44 -1.75 1.69
N ASP A 293 24.90 -0.68 2.35
CA ASP A 293 25.07 -0.63 3.80
C ASP A 293 23.75 -0.76 4.58
N TYR A 294 22.60 -0.58 3.91
CA TYR A 294 21.27 -0.79 4.48
C TYR A 294 20.63 -2.12 4.10
N LYS A 295 21.31 -2.95 3.27
CA LYS A 295 20.79 -4.23 2.76
C LYS A 295 21.50 -5.40 3.43
N PHE A 296 20.73 -6.36 3.95
CA PHE A 296 21.25 -7.51 4.70
C PHE A 296 20.62 -8.80 4.18
N THR A 297 21.44 -9.82 3.99
CA THR A 297 20.99 -11.14 3.49
C THR A 297 20.88 -12.18 4.61
N ASP A 298 21.39 -11.88 5.80
CA ASP A 298 21.33 -12.76 6.98
C ASP A 298 21.05 -11.99 8.26
N GLU A 299 20.50 -12.69 9.27
CA GLU A 299 20.13 -12.08 10.55
C GLU A 299 21.33 -11.57 11.37
N ASN A 300 22.48 -12.18 11.25
CA ASN A 300 23.63 -11.79 12.07
C ASN A 300 24.17 -10.43 11.64
N SER A 301 24.32 -10.22 10.32
CA SER A 301 24.74 -8.94 9.76
C SER A 301 23.72 -7.83 10.06
N LEU A 302 22.41 -8.11 9.97
CA LEU A 302 21.35 -7.19 10.34
C LEU A 302 21.44 -6.80 11.84
N ILE A 303 21.61 -7.77 12.73
CA ILE A 303 21.74 -7.53 14.17
C ILE A 303 23.00 -6.71 14.49
N GLN A 304 24.12 -6.97 13.81
CA GLN A 304 25.36 -6.19 14.01
C GLN A 304 25.19 -4.75 13.56
N ALA A 305 24.50 -4.49 12.43
CA ALA A 305 24.19 -3.15 11.99
C ALA A 305 23.35 -2.38 13.02
N LEU A 306 22.34 -3.05 13.62
CA LEU A 306 21.52 -2.44 14.67
C LEU A 306 22.28 -2.13 15.94
N LYS A 307 23.28 -2.94 16.32
CA LYS A 307 24.21 -2.62 17.42
C LYS A 307 24.98 -1.34 17.15
N GLY A 308 25.47 -1.17 15.91
CA GLY A 308 26.17 0.03 15.49
C GLY A 308 25.29 1.28 15.54
N LEU A 309 24.07 1.21 15.01
CA LEU A 309 23.09 2.31 15.06
C LEU A 309 22.73 2.70 16.50
N SER A 310 22.61 1.75 17.40
CA SER A 310 22.31 2.01 18.81
C SER A 310 23.42 2.80 19.51
N LEU A 311 24.67 2.68 19.06
CA LEU A 311 25.81 3.39 19.63
C LEU A 311 25.95 4.83 19.09
N ILE A 312 25.45 5.09 17.89
CA ILE A 312 25.54 6.43 17.24
C ILE A 312 24.45 7.38 17.75
N HIS A 313 23.32 6.87 18.18
CA HIS A 313 22.16 7.65 18.65
C HIS A 313 22.10 7.84 20.19
N ILE A 314 23.20 7.56 20.88
CA ILE A 314 23.39 7.90 22.28
C ILE A 314 24.11 9.26 22.40
#